data_e1b8381ae5930e04ced405727ae2fa0f
#
_entry.id   e1b8381ae5930e04ced405727ae2fa0f
#
_cell.length_a   1.000
_cell.length_b   1.000
_cell.length_c   1.000
_cell.angle_alpha   90.00
_cell.angle_beta   90.00
_cell.angle_gamma   90.00
#
_symmetry.space_group_name_H-M   'P 1'
#
loop_
_entity.id
_entity.type
_entity.pdbx_description
1 polymer ?
#
loop_
_entity_poly.entity_id
_entity_poly.type
_entity_poly.pdbx_seq_one_letter_code
_entity_poly.pdbx_strand_id
1 'polypeptide(L)'
;SSAASDVYKRQGPKVVDGQQIEGSFRAHQVPITMEKPEEHLPLLKSWLESYRPEELFDEKGTLIPELAELAPKGDARMGANPHANGGLLMKDLRLPDFREYGIEVDPGKTKAQDMIELGGYIRDIFVLNKENQNFRIFGPDESMSNRLYKVFEAENRDWNAELLDSDDCLARNGRIMDGMLSEHMCEGWLEGYLLTGRHGFFASYEAFIRVVDSMAAQHAKWLKVCNQLTWRRPIASLNFILTSNVWQQDHNGFTHQDPGFLDHIANKKADVVRMYLPPDTNCLLSCFDHCVKSKNYVNAIVASKHPSYQWLNMEQAVKHCTQGVGIWEWASNDEGQEPDLVMACCGDTPTLETMAAVTILRDELPELKIRVVNVVDLFKLESN
;
A
#
# COMPACT_ATOMS: atom_id res chain seq x y z
N SER A 1 11.37 14.25 21.88
CA SER A 1 12.08 15.10 22.31
C SER A 1 11.94 16.59 22.04
N SER A 2 12.66 17.22 21.16
CA SER A 2 12.62 18.69 21.00
C SER A 2 11.24 19.21 20.59
N ALA A 3 10.52 18.53 19.67
CA ALA A 3 9.18 18.94 19.25
C ALA A 3 8.18 18.95 20.42
N ALA A 4 8.21 17.94 21.29
CA ALA A 4 7.36 17.91 22.48
C ALA A 4 7.71 19.02 23.46
N SER A 5 9.00 19.39 23.59
CA SER A 5 9.43 20.51 24.41
C SER A 5 8.92 21.85 23.90
N ASP A 6 8.87 22.04 22.58
CA ASP A 6 8.36 23.27 21.97
C ASP A 6 6.84 23.39 22.13
N VAL A 7 6.08 22.30 22.01
CA VAL A 7 4.64 22.26 22.26
C VAL A 7 4.29 22.78 23.64
N TYR A 8 5.05 22.42 24.67
CA TYR A 8 4.75 22.81 26.07
C TYR A 8 5.42 24.11 26.51
N LYS A 9 6.37 24.66 25.76
CA LYS A 9 7.14 25.82 26.21
C LYS A 9 6.87 27.12 25.47
N ARG A 10 6.45 27.10 24.20
CA ARG A 10 6.43 28.30 23.37
C ARG A 10 5.16 28.52 22.54
N GLN A 11 4.14 27.72 22.72
CA GLN A 11 2.92 27.82 21.90
C GLN A 11 1.82 28.63 22.55
N GLY A 12 2.12 29.78 23.09
CA GLY A 12 1.12 30.67 23.64
C GLY A 12 1.70 31.66 24.63
N PRO A 13 0.90 32.59 25.11
CA PRO A 13 1.29 33.49 26.21
C PRO A 13 1.56 32.70 27.49
N LYS A 14 2.29 33.30 28.42
CA LYS A 14 2.67 32.64 29.68
C LYS A 14 1.46 32.31 30.52
N VAL A 15 0.49 33.23 30.59
CA VAL A 15 -0.71 33.13 31.40
C VAL A 15 -1.92 33.62 30.59
N VAL A 16 -3.03 32.87 30.66
CA VAL A 16 -4.33 33.24 30.11
C VAL A 16 -5.39 33.00 31.18
N ASP A 17 -6.26 33.97 31.42
CA ASP A 17 -7.32 33.91 32.42
C ASP A 17 -6.83 33.45 33.82
N GLY A 18 -5.66 33.96 34.23
CA GLY A 18 -5.02 33.61 35.49
C GLY A 18 -4.39 32.22 35.56
N GLN A 19 -4.38 31.46 34.46
CA GLN A 19 -3.83 30.11 34.39
C GLN A 19 -2.49 30.06 33.64
N GLN A 20 -1.52 29.35 34.19
CA GLN A 20 -0.26 29.15 33.53
C GLN A 20 -0.44 28.26 32.26
N ILE A 21 -0.01 28.76 31.12
CA ILE A 21 -0.02 28.06 29.82
C ILE A 21 1.34 27.52 29.50
N GLU A 22 2.35 28.38 29.42
CA GLU A 22 3.73 27.99 29.10
C GLU A 22 4.25 26.94 30.11
N GLY A 23 4.79 25.83 29.58
CA GLY A 23 5.30 24.74 30.40
C GLY A 23 4.25 23.82 31.01
N SER A 24 2.98 23.97 30.67
CA SER A 24 1.87 23.14 31.15
C SER A 24 1.15 22.41 29.99
N PHE A 25 0.35 21.41 30.31
CA PHE A 25 -0.48 20.70 29.31
C PHE A 25 -1.46 21.63 28.57
N ARG A 26 -1.77 22.80 29.15
CA ARG A 26 -2.68 23.79 28.54
C ARG A 26 -2.10 24.41 27.28
N ALA A 27 -0.78 24.41 27.12
CA ALA A 27 -0.12 24.88 25.90
C ALA A 27 -0.50 24.03 24.66
N HIS A 28 -0.94 22.78 24.85
CA HIS A 28 -1.42 21.92 23.78
C HIS A 28 -2.89 22.17 23.40
N GLN A 29 -3.61 22.91 24.23
CA GLN A 29 -5.01 23.30 23.98
C GLN A 29 -5.04 24.62 23.19
N VAL A 30 -6.23 25.11 22.88
CA VAL A 30 -6.43 26.46 22.33
C VAL A 30 -6.63 27.44 23.49
N PRO A 31 -5.56 28.05 24.01
CA PRO A 31 -5.65 28.82 25.27
C PRO A 31 -6.36 30.17 25.09
N ILE A 32 -6.42 30.69 23.85
CA ILE A 32 -7.10 31.94 23.52
C ILE A 32 -8.28 31.61 22.64
N THR A 33 -9.48 31.57 23.24
CA THR A 33 -10.72 31.14 22.56
C THR A 33 -11.53 32.27 21.94
N MET A 34 -11.17 33.53 22.23
CA MET A 34 -11.94 34.74 21.86
C MET A 34 -13.35 34.83 22.49
N GLU A 35 -13.61 34.05 23.52
CA GLU A 35 -14.86 34.20 24.32
C GLU A 35 -14.92 35.55 25.03
N LYS A 36 -13.74 36.14 25.31
CA LYS A 36 -13.58 37.48 25.89
C LYS A 36 -12.69 38.32 24.96
N PRO A 37 -13.19 38.78 23.82
CA PRO A 37 -12.37 39.44 22.80
C PRO A 37 -11.64 40.67 23.27
N GLU A 38 -12.21 41.43 24.20
CA GLU A 38 -11.62 42.64 24.79
C GLU A 38 -10.37 42.34 25.66
N GLU A 39 -10.26 41.14 26.23
CA GLU A 39 -9.09 40.66 27.00
C GLU A 39 -8.15 39.84 26.13
N HIS A 40 -8.69 38.92 25.34
CA HIS A 40 -7.92 37.95 24.56
C HIS A 40 -7.24 38.54 23.32
N LEU A 41 -7.85 39.51 22.65
CA LEU A 41 -7.27 40.14 21.49
C LEU A 41 -5.99 40.95 21.79
N PRO A 42 -5.96 41.83 22.84
CA PRO A 42 -4.73 42.47 23.25
C PRO A 42 -3.65 41.49 23.71
N LEU A 43 -4.04 40.40 24.39
CA LEU A 43 -3.12 39.38 24.84
C LEU A 43 -2.50 38.62 23.64
N LEU A 44 -3.31 38.25 22.66
CA LEU A 44 -2.85 37.62 21.43
C LEU A 44 -1.88 38.54 20.68
N LYS A 45 -2.25 39.82 20.54
CA LYS A 45 -1.40 40.82 19.88
C LYS A 45 -0.05 40.93 20.59
N SER A 46 -0.06 41.14 21.92
CA SER A 46 1.17 41.26 22.72
C SER A 46 2.06 39.99 22.63
N TRP A 47 1.41 38.82 22.59
CA TRP A 47 2.17 37.56 22.40
C TRP A 47 2.81 37.49 21.03
N LEU A 48 2.10 37.82 19.94
CA LEU A 48 2.64 37.83 18.58
C LEU A 48 3.74 38.90 18.42
N GLU A 49 3.59 40.08 19.02
CA GLU A 49 4.60 41.13 19.03
C GLU A 49 5.86 40.72 19.80
N SER A 50 5.75 39.81 20.78
CA SER A 50 6.91 39.29 21.54
C SER A 50 7.89 38.48 20.67
N TYR A 51 7.47 38.02 19.49
CA TYR A 51 8.36 37.41 18.49
C TYR A 51 9.17 38.42 17.69
N ARG A 52 8.90 39.73 17.85
CA ARG A 52 9.58 40.83 17.19
C ARG A 52 9.62 40.65 15.67
N PRO A 53 8.43 40.53 15.02
CA PRO A 53 8.37 40.31 13.58
C PRO A 53 9.05 41.40 12.75
N GLU A 54 9.18 42.63 13.30
CA GLU A 54 9.89 43.73 12.68
C GLU A 54 11.40 43.51 12.49
N GLU A 55 11.98 42.54 13.18
CA GLU A 55 13.36 42.11 12.96
C GLU A 55 13.52 41.14 11.80
N LEU A 56 12.41 40.52 11.38
CA LEU A 56 12.39 39.48 10.35
C LEU A 56 11.78 39.98 9.03
N PHE A 57 10.84 40.93 9.13
CA PHE A 57 10.05 41.40 8.00
C PHE A 57 10.04 42.94 7.94
N ASP A 58 9.96 43.47 6.73
CA ASP A 58 9.76 44.90 6.48
C ASP A 58 8.28 45.33 6.70
N GLU A 59 8.00 46.61 6.55
CA GLU A 59 6.64 47.16 6.71
C GLU A 59 5.60 46.57 5.74
N LYS A 60 6.03 45.90 4.66
CA LYS A 60 5.18 45.21 3.69
C LYS A 60 5.00 43.74 3.98
N GLY A 61 5.63 43.24 5.05
CA GLY A 61 5.65 41.84 5.40
C GLY A 61 6.60 41.00 4.53
N THR A 62 7.52 41.61 3.83
CA THR A 62 8.56 40.92 3.06
C THR A 62 9.74 40.60 3.97
N LEU A 63 10.25 39.36 3.86
CA LEU A 63 11.43 38.93 4.62
C LEU A 63 12.62 39.85 4.32
N ILE A 64 13.33 40.34 5.35
CA ILE A 64 14.50 41.20 5.17
C ILE A 64 15.57 40.49 4.33
N PRO A 65 16.34 41.29 3.51
CA PRO A 65 17.28 40.73 2.52
C PRO A 65 18.31 39.78 3.13
N GLU A 66 18.84 40.06 4.28
CA GLU A 66 19.87 39.27 4.98
C GLU A 66 19.36 37.86 5.31
N LEU A 67 18.09 37.71 5.70
CA LEU A 67 17.47 36.42 5.93
C LEU A 67 17.05 35.74 4.63
N ALA A 68 16.56 36.51 3.64
CA ALA A 68 16.20 35.97 2.34
C ALA A 68 17.40 35.37 1.59
N GLU A 69 18.61 35.87 1.83
CA GLU A 69 19.85 35.32 1.27
C GLU A 69 20.21 33.94 1.82
N LEU A 70 19.78 33.61 3.02
CA LEU A 70 20.01 32.28 3.62
C LEU A 70 19.15 31.19 2.96
N ALA A 71 18.06 31.59 2.30
CA ALA A 71 17.18 30.63 1.63
C ALA A 71 17.90 30.03 0.39
N PRO A 72 17.86 28.69 0.24
CA PRO A 72 18.47 28.05 -0.92
C PRO A 72 17.82 28.53 -2.22
N LYS A 73 18.65 28.80 -3.24
CA LYS A 73 18.22 29.32 -4.54
C LYS A 73 18.53 28.31 -5.66
N GLY A 74 17.77 28.35 -6.74
CA GLY A 74 17.99 27.49 -7.91
C GLY A 74 18.00 26.01 -7.52
N ASP A 75 19.03 25.31 -7.94
CA ASP A 75 19.21 23.86 -7.74
C ASP A 75 19.50 23.44 -6.28
N ALA A 76 19.82 24.40 -5.41
CA ALA A 76 19.98 24.14 -3.98
C ALA A 76 18.63 23.98 -3.23
N ARG A 77 17.52 24.36 -3.86
CA ARG A 77 16.18 24.16 -3.24
C ARG A 77 15.86 22.68 -3.12
N MET A 78 15.22 22.31 -2.02
CA MET A 78 14.75 20.92 -1.84
C MET A 78 13.88 20.43 -3.02
N GLY A 79 12.96 21.27 -3.50
CA GLY A 79 12.09 20.91 -4.63
C GLY A 79 12.79 20.81 -5.98
N ALA A 80 14.01 21.37 -6.12
CA ALA A 80 14.85 21.20 -7.30
C ALA A 80 15.68 19.91 -7.25
N ASN A 81 15.89 19.34 -6.05
CA ASN A 81 16.60 18.06 -5.92
C ASN A 81 15.74 16.93 -6.52
N PRO A 82 16.22 16.21 -7.54
CA PRO A 82 15.45 15.17 -8.18
C PRO A 82 15.10 14.01 -7.23
N HIS A 83 15.88 13.76 -6.17
CA HIS A 83 15.55 12.77 -5.14
C HIS A 83 14.36 13.20 -4.26
N ALA A 84 14.12 14.50 -4.09
CA ALA A 84 12.94 15.01 -3.39
C ALA A 84 11.67 15.03 -4.27
N ASN A 85 11.83 14.82 -5.57
CA ASN A 85 10.75 14.66 -6.54
C ASN A 85 11.04 13.42 -7.41
N GLY A 86 10.91 12.25 -6.80
CA GLY A 86 11.36 10.97 -7.35
C GLY A 86 10.81 10.61 -8.72
N GLY A 87 9.64 11.18 -9.09
CA GLY A 87 9.11 11.02 -10.43
C GLY A 87 9.99 11.59 -11.56
N LEU A 88 10.94 12.48 -11.24
CA LEU A 88 11.94 12.97 -12.20
C LEU A 88 13.03 11.94 -12.48
N LEU A 89 13.35 11.07 -11.50
CA LEU A 89 14.38 10.03 -11.62
C LEU A 89 13.79 8.67 -12.00
N MET A 90 12.48 8.52 -11.92
CA MET A 90 11.82 7.23 -12.11
C MET A 90 12.09 6.69 -13.52
N LYS A 91 12.55 5.45 -13.56
CA LYS A 91 12.64 4.62 -14.77
C LYS A 91 11.60 3.52 -14.65
N ASP A 92 10.79 3.38 -15.70
CA ASP A 92 9.81 2.28 -15.74
C ASP A 92 10.53 0.92 -15.63
N LEU A 93 9.87 -0.04 -15.00
CA LEU A 93 10.37 -1.39 -14.92
C LEU A 93 10.37 -2.06 -16.30
N ARG A 94 11.43 -2.81 -16.58
CA ARG A 94 11.43 -3.81 -17.65
C ARG A 94 10.71 -5.03 -17.09
N LEU A 95 9.60 -5.40 -17.69
CA LEU A 95 8.76 -6.51 -17.22
C LEU A 95 8.75 -7.60 -18.30
N PRO A 96 8.85 -8.89 -17.92
CA PRO A 96 8.55 -9.97 -18.85
C PRO A 96 7.04 -10.00 -19.14
N ASP A 97 6.60 -10.77 -20.12
CA ASP A 97 5.17 -10.98 -20.30
C ASP A 97 4.64 -11.91 -19.21
N PHE A 98 3.80 -11.38 -18.31
CA PHE A 98 3.25 -12.16 -17.20
C PHE A 98 2.45 -13.38 -17.65
N ARG A 99 1.95 -13.39 -18.90
CA ARG A 99 1.17 -14.49 -19.44
C ARG A 99 2.01 -15.77 -19.60
N GLU A 100 3.33 -15.63 -19.76
CA GLU A 100 4.27 -16.76 -19.89
C GLU A 100 4.42 -17.53 -18.57
N TYR A 101 4.00 -16.95 -17.44
CA TYR A 101 3.99 -17.58 -16.11
C TYR A 101 2.64 -18.18 -15.74
N GLY A 102 1.67 -18.04 -16.63
CA GLY A 102 0.34 -18.59 -16.45
C GLY A 102 0.34 -20.11 -16.46
N ILE A 103 -0.68 -20.68 -15.83
CA ILE A 103 -0.89 -22.11 -15.76
C ILE A 103 -2.09 -22.53 -16.62
N GLU A 104 -2.07 -23.75 -17.11
CA GLU A 104 -3.22 -24.39 -17.75
C GLU A 104 -4.25 -24.78 -16.69
N VAL A 105 -5.51 -24.45 -16.94
CA VAL A 105 -6.58 -24.61 -15.95
C VAL A 105 -7.72 -25.46 -16.50
N ASP A 106 -8.02 -26.55 -15.78
CA ASP A 106 -9.33 -27.24 -15.82
C ASP A 106 -10.12 -26.73 -14.59
N PRO A 107 -11.16 -25.90 -14.78
CA PRO A 107 -11.84 -25.20 -13.68
C PRO A 107 -12.30 -26.13 -12.57
N GLY A 108 -11.93 -25.83 -11.33
CA GLY A 108 -12.28 -26.61 -10.16
C GLY A 108 -11.58 -27.97 -10.00
N LYS A 109 -10.63 -28.32 -10.89
CA LYS A 109 -9.82 -29.56 -10.81
C LYS A 109 -8.32 -29.28 -10.69
N THR A 110 -7.81 -28.30 -11.42
CA THR A 110 -6.42 -27.87 -11.31
C THR A 110 -6.17 -27.24 -9.94
N LYS A 111 -5.02 -27.57 -9.32
CA LYS A 111 -4.53 -26.92 -8.10
C LYS A 111 -3.16 -26.33 -8.34
N ALA A 112 -2.92 -25.12 -7.81
CA ALA A 112 -1.63 -24.46 -7.84
C ALA A 112 -1.39 -23.67 -6.54
N GLN A 113 -0.14 -23.27 -6.33
CA GLN A 113 0.24 -22.32 -5.28
C GLN A 113 0.55 -20.98 -5.92
N ASP A 114 -0.39 -20.05 -5.84
CA ASP A 114 -0.38 -18.80 -6.58
C ASP A 114 0.90 -17.99 -6.38
N MET A 115 1.38 -17.91 -5.13
CA MET A 115 2.60 -17.17 -4.78
C MET A 115 3.89 -17.80 -5.34
N ILE A 116 3.92 -19.11 -5.62
CA ILE A 116 5.09 -19.77 -6.25
C ILE A 116 5.21 -19.32 -7.70
N GLU A 117 4.11 -19.27 -8.44
CA GLU A 117 4.12 -18.86 -9.85
C GLU A 117 4.41 -17.36 -9.96
N LEU A 118 3.81 -16.56 -9.08
CA LEU A 118 4.16 -15.14 -8.96
C LEU A 118 5.65 -14.94 -8.64
N GLY A 119 6.24 -15.77 -7.77
CA GLY A 119 7.67 -15.74 -7.44
C GLY A 119 8.58 -15.90 -8.66
N GLY A 120 8.18 -16.73 -9.63
CA GLY A 120 8.90 -16.87 -10.92
C GLY A 120 8.86 -15.58 -11.74
N TYR A 121 7.70 -14.95 -11.84
CA TYR A 121 7.54 -13.67 -12.53
C TYR A 121 8.39 -12.57 -11.86
N ILE A 122 8.36 -12.46 -10.54
CA ILE A 122 9.14 -11.48 -9.78
C ILE A 122 10.64 -11.71 -9.92
N ARG A 123 11.11 -12.99 -9.93
CA ARG A 123 12.51 -13.35 -10.19
C ARG A 123 13.00 -12.69 -11.47
N ASP A 124 12.24 -12.82 -12.54
CA ASP A 124 12.66 -12.33 -13.85
C ASP A 124 12.55 -10.79 -13.95
N ILE A 125 11.68 -10.15 -13.15
CA ILE A 125 11.75 -8.69 -12.97
C ILE A 125 13.10 -8.29 -12.37
N PHE A 126 13.61 -9.00 -11.36
CA PHE A 126 14.94 -8.73 -10.81
C PHE A 126 16.05 -8.87 -11.87
N VAL A 127 15.99 -9.92 -12.67
CA VAL A 127 16.97 -10.16 -13.76
C VAL A 127 16.96 -9.00 -14.77
N LEU A 128 15.79 -8.62 -15.27
CA LEU A 128 15.65 -7.57 -16.29
C LEU A 128 16.06 -6.18 -15.77
N ASN A 129 15.96 -5.93 -14.46
CA ASN A 129 16.27 -4.64 -13.84
C ASN A 129 17.57 -4.66 -13.01
N LYS A 130 18.45 -5.62 -13.28
CA LYS A 130 19.73 -5.76 -12.57
C LYS A 130 20.63 -4.54 -12.72
N GLU A 131 20.71 -3.96 -13.91
CA GLU A 131 21.53 -2.77 -14.17
C GLU A 131 20.95 -1.50 -13.52
N ASN A 132 19.64 -1.33 -13.54
CA ASN A 132 18.98 -0.14 -13.00
C ASN A 132 18.90 -0.14 -11.48
N GLN A 133 18.97 -1.29 -10.82
CA GLN A 133 18.87 -1.47 -9.38
C GLN A 133 17.63 -0.77 -8.77
N ASN A 134 16.53 -0.70 -9.54
CA ASN A 134 15.35 0.11 -9.25
C ASN A 134 14.13 -0.68 -8.79
N PHE A 135 14.31 -1.93 -8.38
CA PHE A 135 13.24 -2.80 -7.86
C PHE A 135 13.69 -3.53 -6.60
N ARG A 136 12.85 -3.52 -5.56
CA ARG A 136 13.11 -4.20 -4.27
C ARG A 136 11.86 -4.86 -3.73
N ILE A 137 12.06 -5.93 -2.95
CA ILE A 137 11.06 -6.53 -2.07
C ILE A 137 11.34 -6.05 -0.63
N PHE A 138 10.28 -5.79 0.10
CA PHE A 138 10.31 -5.50 1.53
C PHE A 138 9.40 -6.48 2.24
N GLY A 139 9.85 -7.03 3.36
CA GLY A 139 9.09 -8.00 4.14
C GLY A 139 9.75 -8.25 5.51
N PRO A 140 8.96 -8.61 6.54
CA PRO A 140 9.45 -8.84 7.89
C PRO A 140 9.89 -10.31 8.09
N ASP A 141 10.91 -10.78 7.35
CA ASP A 141 11.39 -12.18 7.33
C ASP A 141 10.34 -13.19 6.83
N GLU A 142 9.55 -12.77 5.85
CA GLU A 142 8.42 -13.58 5.38
C GLU A 142 8.52 -14.02 3.90
N SER A 143 9.61 -13.73 3.18
CA SER A 143 9.73 -14.10 1.76
C SER A 143 9.62 -15.61 1.52
N MET A 144 10.24 -16.43 2.37
CA MET A 144 10.16 -17.89 2.27
C MET A 144 8.77 -18.42 2.61
N SER A 145 8.18 -17.94 3.71
CA SER A 145 6.86 -18.35 4.17
C SER A 145 5.73 -17.85 3.26
N ASN A 146 5.94 -16.72 2.57
CA ASN A 146 5.08 -16.22 1.51
C ASN A 146 5.26 -16.95 0.17
N ARG A 147 6.08 -18.01 0.12
CA ARG A 147 6.36 -18.82 -1.08
C ARG A 147 7.05 -18.07 -2.22
N LEU A 148 7.75 -16.96 -1.91
CA LEU A 148 8.51 -16.18 -2.89
C LEU A 148 9.94 -16.70 -3.11
N TYR A 149 10.27 -17.90 -2.68
CA TYR A 149 11.65 -18.43 -2.68
C TYR A 149 12.32 -18.46 -4.05
N LYS A 150 11.57 -18.50 -5.17
CA LYS A 150 12.13 -18.42 -6.53
C LYS A 150 12.92 -17.12 -6.76
N VAL A 151 12.64 -16.04 -6.01
CA VAL A 151 13.37 -14.77 -6.17
C VAL A 151 14.83 -14.88 -5.77
N PHE A 152 15.18 -15.81 -4.89
CA PHE A 152 16.55 -16.06 -4.45
C PHE A 152 17.43 -16.72 -5.52
N GLU A 153 16.85 -17.20 -6.61
CA GLU A 153 17.60 -17.64 -7.80
C GLU A 153 18.25 -16.47 -8.54
N ALA A 154 17.75 -15.25 -8.37
CA ALA A 154 18.21 -14.05 -9.08
C ALA A 154 18.78 -12.96 -8.16
N GLU A 155 18.43 -12.95 -6.86
CA GLU A 155 18.77 -11.87 -5.95
C GLU A 155 18.96 -12.37 -4.51
N ASN A 156 19.68 -11.61 -3.70
CA ASN A 156 19.97 -11.92 -2.30
C ASN A 156 19.19 -11.01 -1.34
N ARG A 157 19.03 -11.50 -0.11
CA ARG A 157 18.63 -10.64 1.02
C ARG A 157 19.71 -9.61 1.32
N ASP A 158 19.30 -8.41 1.66
CA ASP A 158 20.17 -7.40 2.24
C ASP A 158 20.55 -7.80 3.67
N TRP A 159 21.85 -7.93 3.92
CA TRP A 159 22.37 -8.34 5.21
C TRP A 159 23.62 -7.54 5.57
N ASN A 160 23.51 -6.70 6.58
CA ASN A 160 24.58 -5.78 7.00
C ASN A 160 25.42 -6.28 8.18
N ALA A 161 25.03 -7.40 8.81
CA ALA A 161 25.83 -8.06 9.85
C ALA A 161 26.95 -8.93 9.24
N GLU A 162 27.59 -9.72 10.06
CA GLU A 162 28.61 -10.68 9.61
C GLU A 162 27.97 -11.74 8.71
N LEU A 163 28.63 -12.03 7.59
CA LEU A 163 28.28 -13.12 6.70
C LEU A 163 29.09 -14.37 7.08
N LEU A 164 28.39 -15.47 7.33
CA LEU A 164 28.99 -16.74 7.70
C LEU A 164 29.10 -17.66 6.47
N ASP A 165 30.06 -18.60 6.49
CA ASP A 165 30.25 -19.57 5.40
C ASP A 165 29.02 -20.49 5.20
N SER A 166 28.17 -20.60 6.20
CA SER A 166 26.93 -21.38 6.16
C SER A 166 25.71 -20.61 5.66
N ASP A 167 25.86 -19.32 5.37
CA ASP A 167 24.73 -18.46 4.98
C ASP A 167 24.40 -18.64 3.50
N ASP A 168 23.10 -18.70 3.21
CA ASP A 168 22.56 -18.80 1.88
C ASP A 168 21.80 -17.52 1.49
N CYS A 169 22.01 -17.08 0.26
CA CYS A 169 21.24 -15.96 -0.34
C CYS A 169 21.31 -14.63 0.45
N LEU A 170 22.44 -14.35 1.09
CA LEU A 170 22.70 -13.09 1.78
C LEU A 170 23.76 -12.26 1.07
N ALA A 171 23.59 -10.94 1.03
CA ALA A 171 24.60 -9.99 0.52
C ALA A 171 24.37 -8.60 1.10
N ARG A 172 25.45 -7.81 1.28
CA ARG A 172 25.35 -6.42 1.79
C ARG A 172 24.55 -5.47 0.90
N ASN A 173 24.42 -5.79 -0.38
CA ASN A 173 23.70 -4.98 -1.37
C ASN A 173 22.50 -5.74 -1.96
N GLY A 174 21.98 -6.71 -1.24
CA GLY A 174 20.80 -7.46 -1.65
C GLY A 174 19.59 -6.53 -1.87
N ARG A 175 18.74 -6.89 -2.81
CA ARG A 175 17.52 -6.12 -3.10
C ARG A 175 16.26 -6.71 -2.46
N ILE A 176 16.41 -7.73 -1.63
CA ILE A 176 15.33 -8.31 -0.82
C ILE A 176 15.56 -7.86 0.62
N MET A 177 14.77 -6.89 1.07
CA MET A 177 14.83 -6.30 2.42
C MET A 177 13.98 -7.13 3.37
N ASP A 178 14.46 -8.31 3.76
CA ASP A 178 13.70 -9.35 4.45
C ASP A 178 14.44 -9.85 5.72
N GLY A 179 15.25 -8.99 6.33
CA GLY A 179 16.05 -9.34 7.51
C GLY A 179 15.60 -8.67 8.82
N MET A 180 14.44 -7.98 8.81
CA MET A 180 13.97 -7.19 9.95
C MET A 180 12.54 -7.54 10.30
N LEU A 181 12.29 -8.03 11.50
CA LEU A 181 10.94 -8.30 12.02
C LEU A 181 10.28 -6.98 12.48
N SER A 182 10.00 -6.12 11.52
CA SER A 182 9.34 -4.83 11.76
C SER A 182 8.61 -4.36 10.50
N GLU A 183 7.32 -4.53 10.47
CA GLU A 183 6.46 -4.07 9.38
C GLU A 183 6.56 -2.55 9.18
N HIS A 184 6.65 -1.78 10.27
CA HIS A 184 6.81 -0.32 10.21
C HIS A 184 8.08 0.09 9.48
N MET A 185 9.21 -0.58 9.74
CA MET A 185 10.46 -0.27 9.05
C MET A 185 10.40 -0.71 7.59
N CYS A 186 9.85 -1.88 7.31
CA CYS A 186 9.70 -2.39 5.94
C CYS A 186 8.86 -1.44 5.09
N GLU A 187 7.71 -0.97 5.59
CA GLU A 187 6.89 0.01 4.87
C GLU A 187 7.61 1.36 4.74
N GLY A 188 8.19 1.88 5.82
CA GLY A 188 8.92 3.14 5.79
C GLY A 188 10.09 3.14 4.79
N TRP A 189 10.81 2.04 4.66
CA TRP A 189 11.86 1.86 3.65
C TRP A 189 11.26 1.81 2.24
N LEU A 190 10.16 1.08 2.04
CA LEU A 190 9.49 1.04 0.74
C LEU A 190 8.99 2.42 0.35
N GLU A 191 8.31 3.16 1.24
CA GLU A 191 7.86 4.53 0.96
C GLU A 191 9.03 5.42 0.56
N GLY A 192 10.13 5.43 1.32
CA GLY A 192 11.34 6.18 0.98
C GLY A 192 11.93 5.77 -0.37
N TYR A 193 11.90 4.49 -0.70
CA TYR A 193 12.38 3.95 -1.97
C TYR A 193 11.53 4.42 -3.15
N LEU A 194 10.19 4.42 -3.01
CA LEU A 194 9.25 4.94 -4.01
C LEU A 194 9.41 6.45 -4.20
N LEU A 195 9.51 7.21 -3.10
CA LEU A 195 9.68 8.67 -3.11
C LEU A 195 10.94 9.10 -3.84
N THR A 196 11.96 8.26 -3.91
CA THR A 196 13.21 8.50 -4.65
C THR A 196 13.18 7.97 -6.10
N GLY A 197 12.02 7.59 -6.63
CA GLY A 197 11.82 7.23 -8.05
C GLY A 197 12.12 5.78 -8.38
N ARG A 198 11.92 4.87 -7.44
CA ARG A 198 12.14 3.44 -7.61
C ARG A 198 10.84 2.66 -7.44
N HIS A 199 10.88 1.34 -7.63
CA HIS A 199 9.73 0.45 -7.58
C HIS A 199 9.93 -0.66 -6.54
N GLY A 200 8.84 -1.12 -5.96
CA GLY A 200 8.88 -2.24 -5.02
C GLY A 200 7.50 -2.64 -4.54
N PHE A 201 7.49 -3.61 -3.65
CA PHE A 201 6.29 -4.03 -2.94
C PHE A 201 6.64 -4.53 -1.55
N PHE A 202 5.65 -4.54 -0.68
CA PHE A 202 5.71 -5.08 0.65
C PHE A 202 4.95 -6.40 0.70
N ALA A 203 5.64 -7.50 1.00
CA ALA A 203 5.04 -8.82 1.19
C ALA A 203 4.90 -9.10 2.68
N SER A 204 3.68 -9.34 3.16
CA SER A 204 3.41 -9.65 4.56
C SER A 204 2.15 -10.51 4.70
N TYR A 205 1.84 -10.88 5.94
CA TYR A 205 0.57 -11.52 6.27
C TYR A 205 -0.53 -10.48 6.49
N GLU A 206 -1.70 -10.72 5.96
CA GLU A 206 -2.87 -9.89 6.26
C GLU A 206 -3.15 -9.84 7.77
N ALA A 207 -2.88 -10.95 8.46
CA ALA A 207 -3.02 -11.08 9.90
C ALA A 207 -2.20 -10.06 10.73
N PHE A 208 -1.10 -9.52 10.18
CA PHE A 208 -0.17 -8.64 10.91
C PHE A 208 -0.06 -7.24 10.33
N ILE A 209 -0.42 -7.06 9.09
CA ILE A 209 -0.18 -5.79 8.36
C ILE A 209 -0.90 -4.59 8.98
N ARG A 210 -1.93 -4.80 9.80
CA ARG A 210 -2.67 -3.71 10.43
C ARG A 210 -1.81 -2.76 11.25
N VAL A 211 -0.67 -3.21 11.77
CA VAL A 211 0.26 -2.34 12.52
C VAL A 211 0.76 -1.14 11.70
N VAL A 212 0.67 -1.18 10.37
CA VAL A 212 1.08 -0.08 9.47
C VAL A 212 -0.10 0.72 8.88
N ASP A 213 -1.31 0.52 9.35
CA ASP A 213 -2.52 1.24 8.90
C ASP A 213 -2.34 2.75 8.79
N SER A 214 -1.73 3.35 9.83
CA SER A 214 -1.55 4.80 9.89
C SER A 214 -0.53 5.28 8.85
N MET A 215 0.50 4.49 8.56
CA MET A 215 1.50 4.81 7.54
C MET A 215 0.87 4.74 6.14
N ALA A 216 0.22 3.65 5.80
CA ALA A 216 -0.52 3.51 4.54
C ALA A 216 -1.56 4.63 4.34
N ALA A 217 -2.29 5.00 5.41
CA ALA A 217 -3.24 6.11 5.37
C ALA A 217 -2.56 7.47 5.14
N GLN A 218 -1.40 7.72 5.74
CA GLN A 218 -0.63 8.95 5.51
C GLN A 218 -0.08 8.99 4.08
N HIS A 219 0.43 7.88 3.57
CA HIS A 219 0.89 7.79 2.18
C HIS A 219 -0.25 8.07 1.19
N ALA A 220 -1.43 7.49 1.39
CA ALA A 220 -2.61 7.76 0.56
C ALA A 220 -3.03 9.24 0.59
N LYS A 221 -3.01 9.89 1.77
CA LYS A 221 -3.27 11.34 1.90
C LYS A 221 -2.22 12.17 1.15
N TRP A 222 -0.96 11.79 1.26
CA TRP A 222 0.13 12.45 0.55
C TRP A 222 -0.05 12.32 -0.97
N LEU A 223 -0.36 11.13 -1.49
CA LEU A 223 -0.65 10.91 -2.91
C LEU A 223 -1.81 11.76 -3.40
N LYS A 224 -2.90 11.84 -2.62
CA LYS A 224 -4.06 12.67 -2.96
C LYS A 224 -3.69 14.15 -3.12
N VAL A 225 -2.85 14.69 -2.25
CA VAL A 225 -2.35 16.08 -2.37
C VAL A 225 -1.44 16.20 -3.58
N CYS A 226 -0.52 15.25 -3.78
CA CYS A 226 0.42 15.27 -4.90
C CYS A 226 -0.28 15.24 -6.26
N ASN A 227 -1.39 14.52 -6.38
CA ASN A 227 -2.18 14.47 -7.61
C ASN A 227 -2.79 15.83 -8.01
N GLN A 228 -2.88 16.78 -7.08
CA GLN A 228 -3.35 18.15 -7.32
C GLN A 228 -2.23 19.12 -7.71
N LEU A 229 -0.96 18.71 -7.59
CA LEU A 229 0.21 19.55 -7.83
C LEU A 229 0.76 19.34 -9.24
N THR A 230 0.56 20.30 -10.13
CA THR A 230 0.95 20.19 -11.55
C THR A 230 2.45 20.04 -11.80
N TRP A 231 3.28 20.51 -10.87
CA TRP A 231 4.75 20.43 -10.97
C TRP A 231 5.31 19.09 -10.45
N ARG A 232 4.52 18.32 -9.71
CA ARG A 232 4.97 17.04 -9.14
C ARG A 232 4.75 15.91 -10.14
N ARG A 233 5.80 15.11 -10.35
CA ARG A 233 5.70 13.93 -11.22
C ARG A 233 5.15 12.73 -10.45
N PRO A 234 4.35 11.85 -11.10
CA PRO A 234 3.91 10.62 -10.49
C PRO A 234 5.09 9.72 -10.08
N ILE A 235 4.92 8.99 -9.01
CA ILE A 235 5.84 7.94 -8.53
C ILE A 235 5.20 6.57 -8.68
N ALA A 236 5.99 5.50 -8.56
CA ALA A 236 5.48 4.14 -8.52
C ALA A 236 4.53 3.96 -7.32
N SER A 237 3.52 3.13 -7.48
CA SER A 237 2.53 2.86 -6.45
C SER A 237 3.13 2.10 -5.26
N LEU A 238 2.57 2.34 -4.08
CA LEU A 238 2.81 1.55 -2.87
C LEU A 238 2.00 0.26 -2.97
N ASN A 239 2.68 -0.87 -3.14
CA ASN A 239 2.04 -2.16 -3.37
C ASN A 239 2.21 -3.08 -2.17
N PHE A 240 1.12 -3.60 -1.64
CA PHE A 240 1.08 -4.68 -0.65
C PHE A 240 0.67 -5.99 -1.31
N ILE A 241 1.38 -7.08 -0.98
CA ILE A 241 0.96 -8.45 -1.25
C ILE A 241 0.73 -9.11 0.09
N LEU A 242 -0.50 -9.51 0.34
CA LEU A 242 -0.95 -10.01 1.62
C LEU A 242 -1.34 -11.48 1.50
N THR A 243 -0.68 -12.32 2.27
CA THR A 243 -1.02 -13.74 2.40
C THR A 243 -1.52 -14.04 3.81
N SER A 244 -1.73 -15.31 4.19
CA SER A 244 -2.31 -15.68 5.49
C SER A 244 -3.51 -14.80 5.82
N ASN A 245 -4.42 -14.72 4.84
CA ASN A 245 -5.62 -13.91 4.89
C ASN A 245 -6.61 -14.44 5.94
N VAL A 246 -7.66 -13.69 6.26
CA VAL A 246 -8.66 -14.03 7.27
C VAL A 246 -9.34 -15.38 7.04
N TRP A 247 -9.36 -15.87 5.81
CA TRP A 247 -9.97 -17.14 5.44
C TRP A 247 -9.03 -18.34 5.60
N GLN A 248 -7.72 -18.09 5.66
CA GLN A 248 -6.67 -19.13 5.76
C GLN A 248 -5.54 -18.72 6.69
N GLN A 249 -5.86 -18.50 7.94
CA GLN A 249 -4.88 -18.19 8.99
C GLN A 249 -4.29 -19.49 9.54
N ASP A 250 -3.03 -19.75 9.29
CA ASP A 250 -2.44 -21.06 9.47
C ASP A 250 -1.21 -21.13 10.39
N HIS A 251 -0.60 -20.02 10.77
CA HIS A 251 0.69 -20.08 11.46
C HIS A 251 0.63 -19.71 12.93
N ASN A 252 -0.11 -18.68 13.26
CA ASN A 252 -0.13 -18.15 14.60
C ASN A 252 -1.52 -18.31 15.20
N GLY A 253 -1.60 -18.59 16.48
CA GLY A 253 -2.87 -18.60 17.18
C GLY A 253 -3.58 -17.25 17.06
N PHE A 254 -4.89 -17.21 17.20
CA PHE A 254 -5.71 -16.01 17.10
C PHE A 254 -5.23 -14.85 17.99
N THR A 255 -4.48 -15.12 19.04
CA THR A 255 -3.90 -14.11 19.95
C THR A 255 -2.79 -13.27 19.31
N HIS A 256 -2.25 -13.67 18.16
CA HIS A 256 -1.20 -12.97 17.43
C HIS A 256 -1.72 -12.28 16.16
N GLN A 257 -3.01 -12.46 15.88
CA GLN A 257 -3.61 -11.99 14.64
C GLN A 257 -4.49 -10.77 14.92
N ASP A 258 -4.34 -9.75 14.13
CA ASP A 258 -5.17 -8.55 14.18
C ASP A 258 -5.58 -8.15 12.74
N PRO A 259 -6.50 -8.90 12.10
CA PRO A 259 -7.03 -8.53 10.80
C PRO A 259 -7.81 -7.22 10.88
N GLY A 260 -7.92 -6.48 9.79
CA GLY A 260 -8.64 -5.22 9.74
C GLY A 260 -7.96 -4.15 8.90
N PHE A 261 -6.78 -4.42 8.36
CA PHE A 261 -6.12 -3.54 7.40
C PHE A 261 -6.99 -3.34 6.15
N LEU A 262 -7.55 -4.42 5.62
CA LEU A 262 -8.43 -4.35 4.43
C LEU A 262 -9.68 -3.52 4.70
N ASP A 263 -10.31 -3.67 5.87
CA ASP A 263 -11.44 -2.85 6.29
C ASP A 263 -11.08 -1.36 6.37
N HIS A 264 -9.86 -1.07 6.87
CA HIS A 264 -9.38 0.29 6.97
C HIS A 264 -9.18 0.91 5.59
N ILE A 265 -8.51 0.21 4.67
CA ILE A 265 -8.23 0.74 3.33
C ILE A 265 -9.48 0.76 2.44
N ALA A 266 -10.44 -0.13 2.64
CA ALA A 266 -11.72 -0.14 1.93
C ALA A 266 -12.52 1.16 2.13
N ASN A 267 -12.28 1.89 3.22
CA ASN A 267 -12.89 3.20 3.49
C ASN A 267 -12.18 4.38 2.81
N LYS A 268 -11.16 4.13 1.98
CA LYS A 268 -10.46 5.18 1.23
C LYS A 268 -11.09 5.34 -0.16
N LYS A 269 -10.75 6.44 -0.82
CA LYS A 269 -11.27 6.69 -2.17
C LYS A 269 -10.54 5.88 -3.24
N ALA A 270 -11.28 5.40 -4.21
CA ALA A 270 -10.80 4.66 -5.35
C ALA A 270 -9.80 5.43 -6.25
N ASP A 271 -9.69 6.74 -6.11
CA ASP A 271 -8.73 7.58 -6.86
C ASP A 271 -7.28 7.41 -6.38
N VAL A 272 -7.06 6.88 -5.17
CA VAL A 272 -5.72 6.69 -4.59
C VAL A 272 -5.51 5.31 -3.96
N VAL A 273 -6.56 4.51 -3.74
CA VAL A 273 -6.45 3.17 -3.14
C VAL A 273 -7.18 2.15 -3.99
N ARG A 274 -6.59 0.97 -4.13
CA ARG A 274 -7.19 -0.19 -4.81
C ARG A 274 -6.97 -1.45 -3.99
N MET A 275 -7.94 -2.34 -4.04
CA MET A 275 -7.88 -3.65 -3.39
C MET A 275 -8.26 -4.73 -4.40
N TYR A 276 -7.34 -5.66 -4.59
CA TYR A 276 -7.48 -6.78 -5.51
C TYR A 276 -7.57 -8.10 -4.75
N LEU A 277 -8.58 -8.87 -5.07
CA LEU A 277 -8.92 -10.15 -4.46
C LEU A 277 -8.94 -11.25 -5.54
N PRO A 278 -7.79 -11.58 -6.15
CA PRO A 278 -7.73 -12.58 -7.22
C PRO A 278 -8.17 -13.96 -6.70
N PRO A 279 -8.99 -14.68 -7.46
CA PRO A 279 -9.48 -16.01 -7.08
C PRO A 279 -8.51 -17.13 -7.41
N ASP A 280 -7.48 -16.89 -8.25
CA ASP A 280 -6.54 -17.88 -8.78
C ASP A 280 -5.21 -17.28 -9.24
N THR A 281 -4.27 -18.15 -9.62
CA THR A 281 -2.92 -17.80 -10.09
C THR A 281 -2.92 -16.85 -11.29
N ASN A 282 -3.72 -17.14 -12.31
CA ASN A 282 -3.72 -16.34 -13.54
C ASN A 282 -4.26 -14.93 -13.30
N CYS A 283 -5.26 -14.79 -12.44
CA CYS A 283 -5.75 -13.50 -11.98
C CYS A 283 -4.71 -12.77 -11.10
N LEU A 284 -4.00 -13.47 -10.21
CA LEU A 284 -2.95 -12.88 -9.38
C LEU A 284 -1.82 -12.30 -10.24
N LEU A 285 -1.34 -13.03 -11.23
CA LEU A 285 -0.32 -12.56 -12.17
C LEU A 285 -0.77 -11.29 -12.91
N SER A 286 -2.00 -11.27 -13.40
CA SER A 286 -2.58 -10.10 -14.08
C SER A 286 -2.70 -8.89 -13.16
N CYS A 287 -3.19 -9.08 -11.93
CA CYS A 287 -3.30 -8.00 -10.94
C CYS A 287 -1.94 -7.46 -10.52
N PHE A 288 -0.96 -8.32 -10.26
CA PHE A 288 0.37 -7.90 -9.85
C PHE A 288 1.10 -7.12 -10.96
N ASP A 289 1.05 -7.59 -12.21
CA ASP A 289 1.61 -6.87 -13.37
C ASP A 289 1.00 -5.48 -13.50
N HIS A 290 -0.33 -5.36 -13.33
CA HIS A 290 -1.01 -4.07 -13.33
C HIS A 290 -0.52 -3.17 -12.18
N CYS A 291 -0.42 -3.69 -10.96
CA CYS A 291 -0.02 -2.92 -9.78
C CYS A 291 1.42 -2.38 -9.88
N VAL A 292 2.38 -3.18 -10.35
CA VAL A 292 3.77 -2.72 -10.48
C VAL A 292 3.98 -1.71 -11.60
N LYS A 293 3.07 -1.63 -12.56
CA LYS A 293 3.02 -0.60 -13.62
C LYS A 293 2.30 0.67 -13.17
N SER A 294 1.43 0.57 -12.19
CA SER A 294 0.59 1.69 -11.73
C SER A 294 1.42 2.76 -11.01
N LYS A 295 0.89 3.98 -11.01
CA LYS A 295 1.54 5.16 -10.42
C LYS A 295 0.55 5.88 -9.53
N ASN A 296 1.04 6.42 -8.41
CA ASN A 296 0.26 7.20 -7.45
C ASN A 296 -0.94 6.46 -6.82
N TYR A 297 -0.81 5.14 -6.63
CA TYR A 297 -1.79 4.34 -5.89
C TYR A 297 -1.18 3.68 -4.65
N VAL A 298 -2.04 3.34 -3.72
CA VAL A 298 -1.82 2.31 -2.72
C VAL A 298 -2.62 1.10 -3.16
N ASN A 299 -1.96 0.02 -3.52
CA ASN A 299 -2.58 -1.22 -3.95
C ASN A 299 -2.41 -2.29 -2.89
N ALA A 300 -3.48 -2.97 -2.51
CA ALA A 300 -3.44 -4.18 -1.71
C ALA A 300 -3.92 -5.37 -2.55
N ILE A 301 -3.10 -6.42 -2.63
CA ILE A 301 -3.42 -7.67 -3.31
C ILE A 301 -3.47 -8.75 -2.25
N VAL A 302 -4.59 -9.43 -2.10
CA VAL A 302 -4.73 -10.60 -1.21
C VAL A 302 -4.48 -11.85 -2.04
N ALA A 303 -3.49 -12.65 -1.65
CA ALA A 303 -3.04 -13.80 -2.44
C ALA A 303 -3.00 -15.09 -1.62
N SER A 304 -3.26 -16.22 -2.25
CA SER A 304 -3.11 -17.53 -1.64
C SER A 304 -1.67 -18.03 -1.71
N LYS A 305 -1.14 -18.53 -0.59
CA LYS A 305 0.15 -19.22 -0.54
C LYS A 305 0.03 -20.74 -0.41
N HIS A 306 -1.18 -21.23 -0.22
CA HIS A 306 -1.50 -22.65 -0.16
C HIS A 306 -1.98 -23.19 -1.49
N PRO A 307 -1.93 -24.51 -1.73
CA PRO A 307 -2.55 -25.10 -2.91
C PRO A 307 -4.05 -24.78 -2.94
N SER A 308 -4.47 -23.99 -3.94
CA SER A 308 -5.86 -23.61 -4.16
C SER A 308 -6.37 -24.12 -5.51
N TYR A 309 -7.68 -24.29 -5.64
CA TYR A 309 -8.30 -24.59 -6.90
C TYR A 309 -8.21 -23.39 -7.86
N GLN A 310 -8.08 -23.69 -9.14
CA GLN A 310 -7.92 -22.71 -10.21
C GLN A 310 -9.17 -22.68 -11.08
N TRP A 311 -9.52 -21.50 -11.61
CA TRP A 311 -10.82 -21.26 -12.23
C TRP A 311 -10.75 -20.77 -13.66
N LEU A 312 -9.85 -19.84 -13.97
CA LEU A 312 -9.80 -19.15 -15.25
C LEU A 312 -8.48 -19.45 -15.97
N ASN A 313 -8.56 -19.74 -17.28
CA ASN A 313 -7.36 -19.70 -18.10
C ASN A 313 -6.83 -18.28 -18.24
N MET A 314 -5.62 -18.10 -18.77
CA MET A 314 -4.96 -16.79 -18.83
C MET A 314 -5.77 -15.74 -19.61
N GLU A 315 -6.39 -16.09 -20.73
CA GLU A 315 -7.19 -15.17 -21.55
C GLU A 315 -8.42 -14.68 -20.78
N GLN A 316 -9.12 -15.61 -20.14
CA GLN A 316 -10.28 -15.30 -19.28
C GLN A 316 -9.87 -14.44 -18.08
N ALA A 317 -8.74 -14.75 -17.43
CA ALA A 317 -8.24 -14.02 -16.30
C ALA A 317 -7.89 -12.57 -16.66
N VAL A 318 -7.20 -12.35 -17.78
CA VAL A 318 -6.87 -10.99 -18.27
C VAL A 318 -8.14 -10.18 -18.52
N LYS A 319 -9.13 -10.78 -19.19
CA LYS A 319 -10.42 -10.12 -19.45
C LYS A 319 -11.13 -9.77 -18.13
N HIS A 320 -11.21 -10.73 -17.22
CA HIS A 320 -11.88 -10.59 -15.94
C HIS A 320 -11.21 -9.53 -15.05
N CYS A 321 -9.89 -9.56 -14.91
CA CYS A 321 -9.13 -8.57 -14.14
C CYS A 321 -9.21 -7.16 -14.74
N THR A 322 -9.28 -7.04 -16.07
CA THR A 322 -9.47 -5.74 -16.73
C THR A 322 -10.85 -5.14 -16.41
N GLN A 323 -11.87 -5.96 -16.31
CA GLN A 323 -13.20 -5.54 -15.90
C GLN A 323 -13.30 -5.27 -14.38
N GLY A 324 -12.57 -6.06 -13.59
CA GLY A 324 -12.54 -6.01 -12.13
C GLY A 324 -13.71 -6.69 -11.43
N VAL A 325 -14.84 -6.86 -12.10
CA VAL A 325 -16.02 -7.60 -11.68
C VAL A 325 -16.67 -8.23 -12.92
N GLY A 326 -17.17 -9.44 -12.80
CA GLY A 326 -17.79 -10.11 -13.95
C GLY A 326 -18.64 -11.32 -13.58
N ILE A 327 -19.59 -11.60 -14.44
CA ILE A 327 -20.38 -12.83 -14.39
C ILE A 327 -19.52 -13.97 -14.92
N TRP A 328 -19.45 -15.07 -14.19
CA TRP A 328 -18.86 -16.32 -14.66
C TRP A 328 -19.93 -17.15 -15.35
N GLU A 329 -20.11 -16.93 -16.65
CA GLU A 329 -21.13 -17.61 -17.46
C GLU A 329 -21.00 -19.13 -17.40
N TRP A 330 -19.76 -19.65 -17.41
CA TRP A 330 -19.49 -21.09 -17.30
C TRP A 330 -19.93 -21.70 -15.96
N ALA A 331 -19.99 -20.87 -14.92
CA ALA A 331 -20.43 -21.24 -13.57
C ALA A 331 -21.92 -20.92 -13.34
N SER A 332 -22.56 -20.15 -14.19
CA SER A 332 -23.96 -19.76 -14.12
C SER A 332 -24.87 -20.72 -14.92
N ASN A 333 -26.16 -20.78 -14.58
CA ASN A 333 -27.19 -21.55 -15.34
C ASN A 333 -28.45 -20.74 -15.63
N ASP A 334 -28.37 -19.40 -15.51
CA ASP A 334 -29.47 -18.48 -15.82
C ASP A 334 -29.63 -18.18 -17.33
N GLU A 335 -28.67 -18.59 -18.17
CA GLU A 335 -28.65 -18.38 -19.62
C GLU A 335 -28.91 -16.92 -20.04
N GLY A 336 -28.45 -15.96 -19.23
CA GLY A 336 -28.66 -14.53 -19.43
C GLY A 336 -30.08 -14.03 -19.10
N GLN A 337 -30.92 -14.87 -18.54
CA GLN A 337 -32.26 -14.49 -18.05
C GLN A 337 -32.15 -13.87 -16.64
N GLU A 338 -33.28 -13.38 -16.12
CA GLU A 338 -33.38 -12.95 -14.74
C GLU A 338 -33.07 -14.13 -13.79
N PRO A 339 -32.03 -14.06 -12.94
CA PRO A 339 -31.68 -15.14 -12.01
C PRO A 339 -32.64 -15.14 -10.82
N ASP A 340 -32.93 -16.34 -10.30
CA ASP A 340 -33.61 -16.48 -9.02
C ASP A 340 -32.64 -16.20 -7.84
N LEU A 341 -31.33 -16.46 -8.04
CA LEU A 341 -30.29 -16.28 -7.06
C LEU A 341 -29.01 -15.76 -7.70
N VAL A 342 -28.41 -14.74 -7.08
CA VAL A 342 -27.06 -14.26 -7.42
C VAL A 342 -26.10 -14.68 -6.31
N MET A 343 -25.07 -15.47 -6.66
CA MET A 343 -23.98 -15.87 -5.78
C MET A 343 -22.74 -15.04 -6.09
N ALA A 344 -22.37 -14.13 -5.20
CA ALA A 344 -21.20 -13.25 -5.37
C ALA A 344 -20.05 -13.68 -4.48
N CYS A 345 -18.83 -13.64 -5.02
CA CYS A 345 -17.59 -14.02 -4.30
C CYS A 345 -16.37 -13.19 -4.72
N CYS A 346 -15.30 -13.28 -3.94
CA CYS A 346 -14.01 -12.66 -4.22
C CYS A 346 -12.90 -13.46 -3.53
N GLY A 347 -11.67 -13.38 -4.03
CA GLY A 347 -10.53 -14.08 -3.46
C GLY A 347 -10.59 -15.60 -3.64
N ASP A 348 -9.64 -16.32 -3.02
CA ASP A 348 -9.46 -17.76 -3.17
C ASP A 348 -10.53 -18.59 -2.45
N THR A 349 -10.53 -18.57 -1.14
CA THR A 349 -11.42 -19.41 -0.29
C THR A 349 -12.90 -19.06 -0.46
N PRO A 350 -13.35 -17.79 -0.43
CA PRO A 350 -14.76 -17.49 -0.65
C PRO A 350 -15.25 -17.90 -2.06
N THR A 351 -14.37 -17.86 -3.07
CA THR A 351 -14.72 -18.36 -4.40
C THR A 351 -14.91 -19.89 -4.39
N LEU A 352 -14.01 -20.63 -3.72
CA LEU A 352 -14.14 -22.08 -3.55
C LEU A 352 -15.46 -22.46 -2.87
N GLU A 353 -15.77 -21.82 -1.75
CA GLU A 353 -16.99 -22.09 -0.98
C GLU A 353 -18.26 -21.73 -1.77
N THR A 354 -18.21 -20.64 -2.50
CA THR A 354 -19.32 -20.25 -3.38
C THR A 354 -19.54 -21.28 -4.49
N MET A 355 -18.46 -21.75 -5.13
CA MET A 355 -18.56 -22.76 -6.18
C MET A 355 -19.06 -24.12 -5.66
N ALA A 356 -18.65 -24.50 -4.44
CA ALA A 356 -19.18 -25.68 -3.76
C ALA A 356 -20.68 -25.54 -3.48
N ALA A 357 -21.10 -24.40 -2.94
CA ALA A 357 -22.51 -24.10 -2.68
C ALA A 357 -23.36 -24.12 -3.96
N VAL A 358 -22.87 -23.51 -5.05
CA VAL A 358 -23.53 -23.52 -6.36
C VAL A 358 -23.71 -24.96 -6.88
N THR A 359 -22.69 -25.82 -6.70
CA THR A 359 -22.78 -27.22 -7.10
C THR A 359 -23.88 -27.96 -6.32
N ILE A 360 -23.91 -27.79 -5.01
CA ILE A 360 -24.94 -28.41 -4.15
C ILE A 360 -26.35 -27.92 -4.51
N LEU A 361 -26.48 -26.60 -4.70
CA LEU A 361 -27.78 -26.00 -5.06
C LEU A 361 -28.29 -26.52 -6.39
N ARG A 362 -27.45 -26.74 -7.39
CA ARG A 362 -27.82 -27.30 -8.68
C ARG A 362 -28.29 -28.76 -8.60
N ASP A 363 -27.66 -29.53 -7.70
CA ASP A 363 -28.01 -30.92 -7.48
C ASP A 363 -29.36 -31.07 -6.76
N GLU A 364 -29.57 -30.20 -5.73
CA GLU A 364 -30.79 -30.29 -4.90
C GLU A 364 -31.99 -29.49 -5.46
N LEU A 365 -31.73 -28.41 -6.21
CA LEU A 365 -32.74 -27.49 -6.78
C LEU A 365 -32.43 -27.19 -8.24
N PRO A 366 -32.53 -28.17 -9.14
CA PRO A 366 -32.11 -28.03 -10.55
C PRO A 366 -32.86 -26.97 -11.35
N GLU A 367 -34.05 -26.58 -10.92
CA GLU A 367 -34.85 -25.51 -11.53
C GLU A 367 -34.37 -24.09 -11.17
N LEU A 368 -33.54 -23.96 -10.14
CA LEU A 368 -33.08 -22.66 -9.66
C LEU A 368 -32.07 -22.04 -10.63
N LYS A 369 -32.38 -20.84 -11.12
CA LYS A 369 -31.50 -20.07 -12.00
C LYS A 369 -30.49 -19.31 -11.15
N ILE A 370 -29.23 -19.74 -11.19
CA ILE A 370 -28.14 -19.18 -10.39
C ILE A 370 -27.20 -18.41 -11.31
N ARG A 371 -26.89 -17.16 -10.92
CA ARG A 371 -25.83 -16.36 -11.51
C ARG A 371 -24.66 -16.26 -10.56
N VAL A 372 -23.46 -16.60 -11.04
CA VAL A 372 -22.22 -16.47 -10.28
C VAL A 372 -21.51 -15.20 -10.70
N VAL A 373 -21.16 -14.37 -9.73
CA VAL A 373 -20.43 -13.11 -9.94
C VAL A 373 -19.14 -13.17 -9.12
N ASN A 374 -17.99 -12.96 -9.77
CA ASN A 374 -16.73 -12.84 -9.08
C ASN A 374 -16.20 -11.39 -9.15
N VAL A 375 -15.63 -10.92 -8.04
CA VAL A 375 -15.10 -9.57 -7.87
C VAL A 375 -13.60 -9.67 -7.62
N VAL A 376 -12.81 -9.14 -8.55
CA VAL A 376 -11.34 -9.04 -8.40
C VAL A 376 -10.95 -7.69 -7.85
N ASP A 377 -11.48 -6.59 -8.36
CA ASP A 377 -11.25 -5.22 -7.88
C ASP A 377 -12.46 -4.77 -7.04
N LEU A 378 -12.28 -4.76 -5.72
CA LEU A 378 -13.36 -4.43 -4.78
C LEU A 378 -13.89 -2.99 -5.00
N PHE A 379 -13.01 -2.07 -5.39
CA PHE A 379 -13.37 -0.67 -5.62
C PHE A 379 -14.25 -0.44 -6.87
N LYS A 380 -14.46 -1.47 -7.69
CA LYS A 380 -15.49 -1.42 -8.76
C LYS A 380 -16.92 -1.47 -8.23
N LEU A 381 -17.10 -1.82 -6.96
CA LEU A 381 -18.41 -1.83 -6.30
C LEU A 381 -18.75 -0.50 -5.62
N GLU A 382 -17.79 0.44 -5.55
CA GLU A 382 -18.07 1.77 -5.00
C GLU A 382 -18.90 2.61 -5.99
N SER A 383 -19.79 3.44 -5.43
CA SER A 383 -20.47 4.47 -6.21
C SER A 383 -19.46 5.58 -6.58
N ASN A 384 -19.43 5.97 -7.84
CA ASN A 384 -18.62 7.09 -8.35
C ASN A 384 -19.01 8.43 -7.71
#